data_ea5fb91b0cbd55a84f4ccace08113938
#
_entry.id   ea5fb91b0cbd55a84f4ccace08113938
#
_cell.length_a   1.000
_cell.length_b   1.000
_cell.length_c   1.000
_cell.angle_alpha   90.00
_cell.angle_beta   90.00
_cell.angle_gamma   90.00
#
_symmetry.space_group_name_H-M   'P 1'
#
loop_
_entity.id
_entity.type
_entity.pdbx_description
1 polymer ?
#
loop_
_entity_poly.entity_id
_entity_poly.type
_entity_poly.pdbx_seq_one_letter_code
_entity_poly.pdbx_strand_id
1 'polypeptide(L)'
;MFACAAVLTLCAYRAEAVNPLGIAFKDTKNVSLYAQPTGMIIAGRCNRNDPVFQQVRDRGGEVLLYIASTERPDTRVCALDNELYMGDPSRVPLWPYPHEGERVSYPKTHMTDVRAGSPWVLHVVDYVTQLMRDGKVDGVFLDSLGARPWNKLADWDDWPQKEKDEWTDGTVDLVRRLDEKRRQINPNFIIVANGTWDRGDSRGESGERYVDGIMLEHPKLGSKYHENQAGKSFGDLGHRRVLVVARGPDEAKAWAKIKGVTHVSSQTGQGQYEHPTEPPVPFQPLHDRKSASSK
;
A
#
# COMPACT_ATOMS: atom_id res chain seq x y z
N MET A 1 -57.38 10.22 -18.62
CA MET A 1 -55.98 10.41 -19.09
C MET A 1 -55.14 10.78 -17.87
N PHE A 2 -54.41 9.85 -17.33
CA PHE A 2 -53.46 10.13 -16.26
C PHE A 2 -52.06 10.17 -16.84
N ALA A 3 -51.44 11.34 -16.80
CA ALA A 3 -50.06 11.53 -17.21
C ALA A 3 -49.13 11.06 -16.09
N CYS A 4 -48.40 9.95 -16.30
CA CYS A 4 -47.34 9.49 -15.44
C CYS A 4 -46.11 10.33 -15.71
N ALA A 5 -45.75 11.26 -14.81
CA ALA A 5 -44.50 11.98 -14.86
C ALA A 5 -43.39 11.06 -14.35
N ALA A 6 -42.54 10.56 -15.24
CA ALA A 6 -41.31 9.84 -14.88
C ALA A 6 -40.29 10.83 -14.32
N VAL A 7 -40.07 10.79 -13.02
CA VAL A 7 -38.98 11.51 -12.36
C VAL A 7 -37.69 10.76 -12.67
N LEU A 8 -36.92 11.23 -13.66
CA LEU A 8 -35.55 10.82 -13.89
C LEU A 8 -34.66 11.36 -12.76
N THR A 9 -34.41 10.55 -11.74
CA THR A 9 -33.41 10.85 -10.72
C THR A 9 -32.04 10.68 -11.37
N LEU A 10 -31.48 11.76 -11.87
CA LEU A 10 -30.06 11.84 -12.25
C LEU A 10 -29.26 11.64 -10.97
N CYS A 11 -28.79 10.42 -10.72
CA CYS A 11 -27.68 10.17 -9.80
C CYS A 11 -26.45 10.88 -10.36
N ALA A 12 -26.27 12.15 -9.98
CA ALA A 12 -25.02 12.83 -10.19
C ALA A 12 -23.94 12.05 -9.41
N TYR A 13 -23.17 11.23 -10.10
CA TYR A 13 -21.96 10.65 -9.57
C TYR A 13 -21.04 11.82 -9.22
N ARG A 14 -21.02 12.19 -7.94
CA ARG A 14 -20.00 13.14 -7.45
C ARG A 14 -18.67 12.45 -7.62
N ALA A 15 -17.79 13.05 -8.41
CA ALA A 15 -16.39 12.66 -8.43
C ALA A 15 -15.90 12.65 -6.98
N GLU A 16 -15.42 11.49 -6.51
CA GLU A 16 -14.83 11.42 -5.18
C GLU A 16 -13.60 12.34 -5.16
N ALA A 17 -13.48 13.08 -4.08
CA ALA A 17 -12.39 14.02 -3.92
C ALA A 17 -11.08 13.23 -3.73
N VAL A 18 -10.08 13.54 -4.55
CA VAL A 18 -8.75 12.93 -4.48
C VAL A 18 -7.86 13.77 -3.59
N ASN A 19 -7.13 13.12 -2.69
CA ASN A 19 -6.31 13.76 -1.67
C ASN A 19 -4.80 13.58 -1.94
N PRO A 20 -3.96 14.45 -1.36
CA PRO A 20 -2.51 14.30 -1.47
C PRO A 20 -1.98 13.11 -0.67
N LEU A 21 -1.00 12.41 -1.25
CA LEU A 21 -0.17 11.38 -0.64
C LEU A 21 1.26 11.88 -0.55
N GLY A 22 1.84 11.88 0.65
CA GLY A 22 3.25 12.12 0.89
C GLY A 22 4.02 10.82 1.15
N ILE A 23 5.29 10.76 0.74
CA ILE A 23 6.20 9.64 1.00
C ILE A 23 7.47 10.17 1.65
N ALA A 24 7.79 9.69 2.85
CA ALA A 24 8.85 10.20 3.72
C ALA A 24 9.75 9.04 4.21
N PHE A 25 10.56 8.45 3.33
CA PHE A 25 11.35 7.28 3.67
C PHE A 25 12.65 7.61 4.44
N LYS A 26 13.31 8.74 4.15
CA LYS A 26 14.60 9.07 4.75
C LYS A 26 14.53 10.22 5.75
N ASP A 27 13.76 11.24 5.47
CA ASP A 27 13.64 12.39 6.34
C ASP A 27 12.20 12.92 6.43
N THR A 28 11.98 13.87 7.32
CA THR A 28 10.66 14.41 7.63
C THR A 28 10.41 15.81 7.08
N LYS A 29 11.28 16.29 6.18
CA LYS A 29 11.08 17.54 5.49
C LYS A 29 9.73 17.52 4.75
N ASN A 30 8.98 18.61 4.79
CA ASN A 30 7.66 18.77 4.17
C ASN A 30 6.53 17.88 4.73
N VAL A 31 6.77 16.97 5.67
CA VAL A 31 5.71 16.13 6.27
C VAL A 31 4.61 16.98 6.88
N SER A 32 4.95 18.10 7.50
CA SER A 32 3.98 19.03 8.11
C SER A 32 2.98 19.61 7.10
N LEU A 33 3.30 19.66 5.80
CA LEU A 33 2.37 20.10 4.75
C LEU A 33 1.18 19.14 4.61
N TYR A 34 1.34 17.90 5.04
CA TYR A 34 0.31 16.86 5.00
C TYR A 34 -0.47 16.74 6.32
N ALA A 35 -0.18 17.59 7.30
CA ALA A 35 -0.90 17.67 8.56
C ALA A 35 -2.25 18.36 8.37
N GLN A 36 -3.13 17.75 7.61
CA GLN A 36 -4.45 18.20 7.22
C GLN A 36 -5.44 17.04 7.29
N PRO A 37 -6.73 17.28 7.53
CA PRO A 37 -7.74 16.25 7.37
C PRO A 37 -7.63 15.61 5.98
N THR A 38 -7.68 14.27 5.91
CA THR A 38 -7.54 13.50 4.67
C THR A 38 -6.14 13.46 4.03
N GLY A 39 -5.14 14.14 4.59
CA GLY A 39 -3.76 13.93 4.18
C GLY A 39 -3.28 12.53 4.55
N MET A 40 -2.42 11.94 3.73
CA MET A 40 -1.81 10.64 4.01
C MET A 40 -0.31 10.71 3.84
N ILE A 41 0.43 10.09 4.77
CA ILE A 41 1.88 9.94 4.70
C ILE A 41 2.25 8.46 4.79
N ILE A 42 3.13 8.01 3.90
CA ILE A 42 3.87 6.75 4.07
C ILE A 42 5.22 7.09 4.67
N ALA A 43 5.41 6.72 5.95
CA ALA A 43 6.60 7.02 6.74
C ALA A 43 7.63 5.88 6.66
N GLY A 44 8.89 6.22 6.49
CA GLY A 44 9.99 5.27 6.61
C GLY A 44 10.16 4.79 8.06
N ARG A 45 10.56 3.53 8.25
CA ARG A 45 10.72 2.91 9.58
C ARG A 45 11.65 3.70 10.50
N CYS A 46 12.75 4.20 9.94
CA CYS A 46 13.76 4.90 10.71
C CYS A 46 13.27 6.22 11.31
N ASN A 47 12.25 6.81 10.74
CA ASN A 47 11.68 8.11 11.15
C ASN A 47 10.39 7.97 11.95
N ARG A 48 9.86 6.75 12.14
CA ARG A 48 8.51 6.53 12.69
C ARG A 48 8.24 7.19 14.04
N ASN A 49 9.27 7.50 14.80
CA ASN A 49 9.16 8.15 16.12
C ASN A 49 9.27 9.69 16.03
N ASP A 50 9.42 10.29 14.84
CA ASP A 50 9.47 11.73 14.70
C ASP A 50 8.12 12.34 15.10
N PRO A 51 8.11 13.36 15.99
CA PRO A 51 6.87 14.00 16.47
C PRO A 51 6.00 14.61 15.36
N VAL A 52 6.55 14.89 14.18
CA VAL A 52 5.79 15.45 13.07
C VAL A 52 4.71 14.49 12.58
N PHE A 53 4.91 13.18 12.67
CA PHE A 53 3.88 12.21 12.30
C PHE A 53 2.70 12.23 13.28
N GLN A 54 2.95 12.45 14.56
CA GLN A 54 1.86 12.67 15.50
C GLN A 54 1.07 13.96 15.17
N GLN A 55 1.75 15.03 14.75
CA GLN A 55 1.05 16.24 14.31
C GLN A 55 0.15 16.01 13.08
N VAL A 56 0.57 15.15 12.15
CA VAL A 56 -0.30 14.75 11.01
C VAL A 56 -1.57 14.09 11.52
N ARG A 57 -1.45 13.14 12.43
CA ARG A 57 -2.56 12.38 13.03
C ARG A 57 -3.49 13.28 13.85
N ASP A 58 -2.95 14.15 14.67
CA ASP A 58 -3.70 15.10 15.51
C ASP A 58 -4.59 16.05 14.69
N ARG A 59 -4.21 16.28 13.44
CA ARG A 59 -4.98 17.08 12.49
C ARG A 59 -5.91 16.25 11.57
N GLY A 60 -6.04 14.95 11.84
CA GLY A 60 -6.93 14.07 11.11
C GLY A 60 -6.35 13.50 9.80
N GLY A 61 -5.03 13.63 9.59
CA GLY A 61 -4.31 12.91 8.55
C GLY A 61 -4.03 11.45 8.96
N GLU A 62 -3.59 10.63 8.03
CA GLU A 62 -3.26 9.22 8.23
C GLU A 62 -1.76 8.97 8.03
N VAL A 63 -1.15 8.17 8.91
CA VAL A 63 0.26 7.78 8.83
C VAL A 63 0.37 6.28 8.67
N LEU A 64 0.89 5.83 7.52
CA LEU A 64 1.19 4.42 7.25
C LEU A 64 2.69 4.18 7.40
N LEU A 65 3.07 3.08 8.05
CA LEU A 65 4.47 2.70 8.14
C LEU A 65 4.89 1.83 6.95
N TYR A 66 5.97 2.22 6.27
CA TYR A 66 6.57 1.42 5.20
C TYR A 66 7.19 0.13 5.73
N ILE A 67 6.85 -0.99 5.10
CA ILE A 67 7.40 -2.32 5.38
C ILE A 67 7.78 -3.00 4.07
N ALA A 68 9.06 -3.32 3.89
CA ALA A 68 9.51 -4.22 2.84
C ALA A 68 9.12 -5.66 3.24
N SER A 69 7.95 -6.12 2.79
CA SER A 69 7.35 -7.36 3.28
C SER A 69 7.90 -8.63 2.66
N THR A 70 8.49 -8.51 1.47
CA THR A 70 9.04 -9.65 0.71
C THR A 70 10.56 -9.58 0.51
N GLU A 71 11.19 -8.61 1.15
CA GLU A 71 12.61 -8.32 0.95
C GLU A 71 13.30 -7.98 2.26
N ARG A 72 14.60 -8.27 2.31
CA ARG A 72 15.51 -7.78 3.34
C ARG A 72 16.72 -7.09 2.73
N PRO A 73 17.28 -6.05 3.35
CA PRO A 73 18.56 -5.46 2.92
C PRO A 73 19.74 -6.35 3.35
N ASP A 74 20.91 -6.14 2.74
CA ASP A 74 22.18 -6.75 3.17
C ASP A 74 22.55 -6.32 4.58
N THR A 75 22.30 -5.05 4.89
CA THR A 75 22.64 -4.44 6.17
C THR A 75 21.49 -3.58 6.67
N ARG A 76 21.39 -3.46 8.00
CA ARG A 76 20.44 -2.54 8.60
C ARG A 76 20.73 -1.09 8.21
N VAL A 77 19.68 -0.32 7.99
CA VAL A 77 19.77 1.12 7.73
C VAL A 77 19.74 1.91 9.05
N CYS A 78 19.00 1.43 10.04
CA CYS A 78 18.87 2.08 11.34
C CYS A 78 18.58 1.05 12.45
N ALA A 79 18.62 1.48 13.71
CA ALA A 79 18.37 0.61 14.86
C ALA A 79 16.96 -0.01 14.85
N LEU A 80 15.96 0.71 14.33
CA LEU A 80 14.57 0.22 14.23
C LEU A 80 14.38 -0.91 13.22
N ASP A 81 15.32 -1.11 12.30
CA ASP A 81 15.31 -2.25 11.39
C ASP A 81 15.44 -3.58 12.13
N ASN A 82 16.10 -3.60 13.29
CA ASN A 82 16.21 -4.82 14.09
C ASN A 82 14.85 -5.39 14.50
N GLU A 83 13.86 -4.54 14.72
CA GLU A 83 12.52 -4.99 15.11
C GLU A 83 11.82 -5.71 13.94
N LEU A 84 11.95 -5.19 12.70
CA LEU A 84 11.37 -5.82 11.52
C LEU A 84 12.19 -7.04 11.06
N TYR A 85 13.52 -6.97 11.12
CA TYR A 85 14.39 -8.01 10.53
C TYR A 85 14.92 -9.00 11.59
N MET A 86 14.08 -9.45 12.52
CA MET A 86 14.40 -10.54 13.47
C MET A 86 15.68 -10.30 14.31
N GLY A 87 15.98 -9.04 14.61
CA GLY A 87 17.18 -8.62 15.33
C GLY A 87 18.39 -8.30 14.42
N ASP A 88 18.46 -8.91 13.25
CA ASP A 88 19.48 -8.66 12.23
C ASP A 88 18.97 -9.13 10.85
N PRO A 89 19.13 -8.31 9.77
CA PRO A 89 18.71 -8.73 8.43
C PRO A 89 19.28 -10.09 8.00
N SER A 90 20.49 -10.45 8.40
CA SER A 90 21.11 -11.73 8.04
C SER A 90 20.38 -12.96 8.60
N ARG A 91 19.54 -12.78 9.62
CA ARG A 91 18.74 -13.85 10.24
C ARG A 91 17.41 -14.10 9.53
N VAL A 92 17.00 -13.20 8.65
CA VAL A 92 15.76 -13.34 7.90
C VAL A 92 15.93 -14.47 6.88
N PRO A 93 15.06 -15.50 6.90
CA PRO A 93 15.12 -16.58 5.93
C PRO A 93 14.96 -16.07 4.50
N LEU A 94 15.81 -16.55 3.60
CA LEU A 94 15.74 -16.25 2.17
C LEU A 94 14.78 -17.21 1.46
N TRP A 95 14.34 -16.80 0.29
CA TRP A 95 13.56 -17.64 -0.61
C TRP A 95 14.30 -18.92 -0.95
N PRO A 96 13.73 -20.13 -0.69
CA PRO A 96 14.51 -21.37 -0.59
C PRO A 96 14.70 -22.12 -1.92
N TYR A 97 14.44 -21.50 -3.05
CA TYR A 97 14.55 -22.16 -4.35
C TYR A 97 15.89 -21.91 -5.04
N PRO A 98 16.19 -22.66 -6.13
CA PRO A 98 17.35 -22.37 -6.98
C PRO A 98 17.39 -20.86 -7.27
N HIS A 99 18.53 -20.26 -7.17
CA HIS A 99 18.76 -18.80 -7.15
C HIS A 99 18.60 -18.16 -5.75
N GLU A 100 18.56 -18.98 -4.71
CA GLU A 100 18.60 -18.55 -3.33
C GLU A 100 19.76 -17.59 -3.09
N GLY A 101 19.47 -16.42 -2.50
CA GLY A 101 20.46 -15.37 -2.31
C GLY A 101 20.78 -14.54 -3.56
N GLU A 102 20.50 -15.02 -4.76
CA GLU A 102 20.69 -14.30 -6.02
C GLU A 102 19.45 -13.54 -6.47
N ARG A 103 18.29 -13.87 -5.92
CA ARG A 103 17.04 -13.16 -6.21
C ARG A 103 17.00 -11.83 -5.49
N VAL A 104 17.59 -10.88 -6.15
CA VAL A 104 17.75 -9.51 -5.66
C VAL A 104 16.63 -8.69 -6.24
N SER A 105 15.82 -8.04 -5.43
CA SER A 105 14.80 -7.11 -5.93
C SER A 105 15.40 -5.77 -6.31
N TYR A 106 16.35 -5.30 -5.52
CA TYR A 106 17.17 -4.12 -5.79
C TYR A 106 18.62 -4.42 -5.44
N PRO A 107 19.59 -3.62 -5.91
CA PRO A 107 20.95 -3.72 -5.43
C PRO A 107 20.96 -3.72 -3.90
N LYS A 108 21.57 -4.73 -3.28
CA LYS A 108 21.69 -4.91 -1.81
C LYS A 108 20.39 -5.31 -1.08
N THR A 109 19.43 -5.92 -1.78
CA THR A 109 18.26 -6.54 -1.16
C THR A 109 18.10 -7.97 -1.63
N HIS A 110 17.56 -8.84 -0.78
CA HIS A 110 17.31 -10.24 -1.07
C HIS A 110 15.84 -10.58 -0.83
N MET A 111 15.32 -11.49 -1.63
CA MET A 111 13.96 -12.00 -1.44
C MET A 111 13.89 -12.87 -0.21
N THR A 112 12.89 -12.62 0.62
CA THR A 112 12.65 -13.38 1.86
C THR A 112 11.77 -14.60 1.62
N ASP A 113 11.81 -15.57 2.52
CA ASP A 113 10.90 -16.72 2.48
C ASP A 113 9.47 -16.31 2.85
N VAL A 114 8.69 -16.00 1.83
CA VAL A 114 7.28 -15.59 1.99
C VAL A 114 6.30 -16.76 1.92
N ARG A 115 6.76 -18.02 1.89
CA ARG A 115 5.85 -19.17 1.91
C ARG A 115 4.91 -19.13 3.10
N ALA A 116 3.70 -19.63 2.89
CA ALA A 116 2.65 -19.63 3.91
C ALA A 116 3.15 -20.23 5.24
N GLY A 117 3.02 -19.49 6.33
CA GLY A 117 3.46 -19.91 7.66
C GLY A 117 4.97 -19.98 7.87
N SER A 118 5.79 -19.50 6.95
CA SER A 118 7.24 -19.39 7.16
C SER A 118 7.60 -18.55 8.38
N PRO A 119 8.78 -18.73 8.99
CA PRO A 119 9.22 -17.90 10.11
C PRO A 119 9.20 -16.40 9.79
N TRP A 120 9.50 -16.01 8.56
CA TRP A 120 9.43 -14.61 8.14
C TRP A 120 8.00 -14.08 8.10
N VAL A 121 7.07 -14.80 7.46
CA VAL A 121 5.65 -14.42 7.41
C VAL A 121 5.07 -14.27 8.80
N LEU A 122 5.33 -15.22 9.70
CA LEU A 122 4.86 -15.14 11.09
C LEU A 122 5.46 -13.95 11.82
N HIS A 123 6.75 -13.68 11.63
CA HIS A 123 7.42 -12.53 12.25
C HIS A 123 6.84 -11.18 11.75
N VAL A 124 6.61 -11.02 10.44
CA VAL A 124 5.97 -9.79 9.90
C VAL A 124 4.57 -9.61 10.49
N VAL A 125 3.79 -10.69 10.60
CA VAL A 125 2.46 -10.65 11.24
C VAL A 125 2.56 -10.20 12.69
N ASP A 126 3.50 -10.73 13.46
CA ASP A 126 3.70 -10.35 14.86
C ASP A 126 4.17 -8.89 14.98
N TYR A 127 5.11 -8.46 14.16
CA TYR A 127 5.59 -7.08 14.12
C TYR A 127 4.45 -6.09 13.84
N VAL A 128 3.65 -6.33 12.81
CA VAL A 128 2.50 -5.47 12.47
C VAL A 128 1.43 -5.54 13.57
N THR A 129 1.24 -6.71 14.19
CA THR A 129 0.34 -6.84 15.34
C THR A 129 0.74 -5.94 16.52
N GLN A 130 2.04 -5.78 16.78
CA GLN A 130 2.50 -4.83 17.80
C GLN A 130 2.20 -3.38 17.38
N LEU A 131 2.41 -3.02 16.11
CA LEU A 131 2.05 -1.68 15.62
C LEU A 131 0.54 -1.38 15.79
N MET A 132 -0.33 -2.37 15.57
CA MET A 132 -1.78 -2.24 15.82
C MET A 132 -2.09 -1.95 17.28
N ARG A 133 -1.35 -2.57 18.21
CA ARG A 133 -1.51 -2.38 19.67
C ARG A 133 -0.94 -1.06 20.15
N ASP A 134 0.21 -0.68 19.62
CA ASP A 134 0.91 0.53 20.03
C ASP A 134 0.16 1.80 19.63
N GLY A 135 -0.65 1.74 18.57
CA GLY A 135 -1.45 2.85 18.09
C GLY A 135 -0.66 4.09 17.64
N LYS A 136 0.65 3.95 17.37
CA LYS A 136 1.51 5.06 16.95
C LYS A 136 1.40 5.41 15.48
N VAL A 137 0.85 4.49 14.68
CA VAL A 137 0.57 4.65 13.25
C VAL A 137 -0.85 4.19 12.96
N ASP A 138 -1.43 4.68 11.89
CA ASP A 138 -2.80 4.35 11.50
C ASP A 138 -2.86 3.10 10.62
N GLY A 139 -1.70 2.65 10.12
CA GLY A 139 -1.63 1.47 9.28
C GLY A 139 -0.22 1.16 8.78
N VAL A 140 -0.16 0.25 7.82
CA VAL A 140 1.06 -0.16 7.12
C VAL A 140 0.91 -0.08 5.62
N PHE A 141 2.02 0.23 4.97
CA PHE A 141 2.21 0.09 3.54
C PHE A 141 3.20 -1.05 3.30
N LEU A 142 2.70 -2.14 2.70
CA LEU A 142 3.45 -3.36 2.45
C LEU A 142 4.02 -3.30 1.03
N ASP A 143 5.31 -2.99 0.95
CA ASP A 143 5.98 -2.87 -0.34
C ASP A 143 6.32 -4.23 -0.95
N SER A 144 6.37 -4.26 -2.29
CA SER A 144 6.72 -5.42 -3.10
C SER A 144 5.81 -6.64 -2.89
N LEU A 145 4.58 -6.43 -2.44
CA LEU A 145 3.63 -7.48 -2.06
C LEU A 145 2.53 -7.65 -3.10
N GLY A 146 2.48 -8.83 -3.72
CA GLY A 146 1.48 -9.18 -4.74
C GLY A 146 1.60 -10.63 -5.19
N ALA A 147 0.79 -11.02 -6.18
CA ALA A 147 0.77 -12.39 -6.72
C ALA A 147 2.10 -12.83 -7.34
N ARG A 148 2.98 -11.89 -7.61
CA ARG A 148 4.32 -12.16 -8.14
C ARG A 148 5.33 -11.16 -7.57
N PRO A 149 6.62 -11.50 -7.53
CA PRO A 149 7.66 -10.55 -7.22
C PRO A 149 7.62 -9.37 -8.20
N TRP A 150 7.78 -8.16 -7.68
CA TRP A 150 7.70 -6.96 -8.52
C TRP A 150 8.87 -6.84 -9.51
N ASN A 151 9.96 -7.55 -9.30
CA ASN A 151 11.25 -7.29 -9.90
C ASN A 151 11.46 -7.95 -11.27
N LYS A 152 12.06 -7.20 -12.19
CA LYS A 152 12.53 -7.72 -13.49
C LYS A 152 13.63 -8.78 -13.36
N LEU A 153 14.41 -8.74 -12.27
CA LEU A 153 15.48 -9.70 -11.99
C LEU A 153 14.95 -11.04 -11.43
N ALA A 154 13.66 -11.10 -11.11
CA ALA A 154 13.08 -12.31 -10.54
C ALA A 154 12.83 -13.41 -11.56
N ASP A 155 12.97 -13.13 -12.87
CA ASP A 155 12.71 -14.10 -13.97
C ASP A 155 11.44 -14.91 -13.77
N TRP A 156 10.38 -14.26 -13.29
CA TRP A 156 9.14 -14.88 -12.85
C TRP A 156 8.54 -15.83 -13.88
N ASP A 157 8.64 -15.49 -15.15
CA ASP A 157 8.04 -16.30 -16.21
C ASP A 157 8.72 -17.67 -16.32
N ASP A 158 9.99 -17.78 -15.90
CA ASP A 158 10.79 -19.00 -15.90
C ASP A 158 10.65 -19.84 -14.61
N TRP A 159 9.95 -19.31 -13.60
CA TRP A 159 9.75 -20.06 -12.36
C TRP A 159 8.88 -21.31 -12.58
N PRO A 160 9.21 -22.45 -11.95
CA PRO A 160 8.32 -23.60 -11.90
C PRO A 160 6.95 -23.23 -11.32
N GLN A 161 5.89 -23.85 -11.82
CA GLN A 161 4.53 -23.54 -11.35
C GLN A 161 4.37 -23.72 -9.84
N LYS A 162 4.98 -24.75 -9.26
CA LYS A 162 4.99 -24.97 -7.81
C LYS A 162 5.55 -23.76 -7.04
N GLU A 163 6.66 -23.21 -7.52
CA GLU A 163 7.30 -22.05 -6.89
C GLU A 163 6.43 -20.80 -7.00
N LYS A 164 5.79 -20.59 -8.17
CA LYS A 164 4.81 -19.53 -8.38
C LYS A 164 3.62 -19.62 -7.42
N ASP A 165 3.14 -20.85 -7.25
CA ASP A 165 2.03 -21.14 -6.35
C ASP A 165 2.39 -20.85 -4.89
N GLU A 166 3.55 -21.30 -4.44
CA GLU A 166 4.02 -21.08 -3.07
C GLU A 166 4.25 -19.59 -2.78
N TRP A 167 4.73 -18.80 -3.76
CA TRP A 167 4.83 -17.36 -3.62
C TRP A 167 3.47 -16.71 -3.44
N THR A 168 2.53 -17.01 -4.36
CA THR A 168 1.20 -16.43 -4.34
C THR A 168 0.45 -16.79 -3.07
N ASP A 169 0.45 -18.08 -2.70
CA ASP A 169 -0.19 -18.55 -1.47
C ASP A 169 0.39 -17.89 -0.22
N GLY A 170 1.70 -17.73 -0.19
CA GLY A 170 2.38 -17.11 0.94
C GLY A 170 2.06 -15.63 1.09
N THR A 171 2.03 -14.88 0.00
CA THR A 171 1.66 -13.46 0.05
C THR A 171 0.18 -13.26 0.40
N VAL A 172 -0.70 -14.15 -0.05
CA VAL A 172 -2.12 -14.18 0.36
C VAL A 172 -2.25 -14.54 1.84
N ASP A 173 -1.52 -15.56 2.33
CA ASP A 173 -1.53 -15.97 3.75
C ASP A 173 -1.08 -14.83 4.65
N LEU A 174 -0.05 -14.07 4.26
CA LEU A 174 0.42 -12.91 5.00
C LEU A 174 -0.69 -11.88 5.21
N VAL A 175 -1.32 -11.40 4.13
CA VAL A 175 -2.36 -10.36 4.25
C VAL A 175 -3.63 -10.88 4.92
N ARG A 176 -3.99 -12.15 4.73
CA ARG A 176 -5.10 -12.80 5.42
C ARG A 176 -4.89 -12.80 6.94
N ARG A 177 -3.70 -13.21 7.40
CA ARG A 177 -3.35 -13.19 8.84
C ARG A 177 -3.35 -11.78 9.42
N LEU A 178 -2.85 -10.80 8.66
CA LEU A 178 -2.88 -9.40 9.09
C LEU A 178 -4.31 -8.89 9.23
N ASP A 179 -5.20 -9.21 8.30
CA ASP A 179 -6.61 -8.85 8.36
C ASP A 179 -7.33 -9.50 9.55
N GLU A 180 -7.04 -10.79 9.84
CA GLU A 180 -7.57 -11.48 11.02
C GLU A 180 -7.14 -10.78 12.33
N LYS A 181 -5.85 -10.39 12.45
CA LYS A 181 -5.34 -9.64 13.60
C LYS A 181 -5.97 -8.25 13.71
N ARG A 182 -6.07 -7.54 12.58
CA ARG A 182 -6.71 -6.22 12.49
C ARG A 182 -8.14 -6.27 13.05
N ARG A 183 -8.96 -7.21 12.60
CA ARG A 183 -10.36 -7.35 13.05
C ARG A 183 -10.47 -7.56 14.56
N GLN A 184 -9.48 -8.21 15.16
CA GLN A 184 -9.47 -8.51 16.60
C GLN A 184 -8.96 -7.36 17.47
N ILE A 185 -7.98 -6.58 16.98
CA ILE A 185 -7.20 -5.64 17.79
C ILE A 185 -7.57 -4.20 17.48
N ASN A 186 -7.56 -3.83 16.21
CA ASN A 186 -7.87 -2.48 15.73
C ASN A 186 -8.54 -2.54 14.36
N PRO A 187 -9.87 -2.64 14.29
CA PRO A 187 -10.60 -2.74 13.02
C PRO A 187 -10.40 -1.56 12.07
N ASN A 188 -9.90 -0.43 12.57
CA ASN A 188 -9.62 0.77 11.78
C ASN A 188 -8.18 0.82 11.25
N PHE A 189 -7.33 -0.14 11.61
CA PHE A 189 -5.95 -0.18 11.14
C PHE A 189 -5.90 -0.43 9.64
N ILE A 190 -5.13 0.38 8.92
CA ILE A 190 -5.11 0.43 7.47
C ILE A 190 -4.03 -0.51 6.94
N ILE A 191 -4.35 -1.33 5.95
CA ILE A 191 -3.39 -2.19 5.26
C ILE A 191 -3.44 -1.84 3.78
N VAL A 192 -2.33 -1.32 3.24
CA VAL A 192 -2.17 -1.03 1.81
C VAL A 192 -1.03 -1.86 1.25
N ALA A 193 -1.21 -2.47 0.09
CA ALA A 193 -0.18 -3.24 -0.60
C ALA A 193 0.36 -2.50 -1.84
N ASN A 194 1.65 -2.61 -2.10
CA ASN A 194 2.26 -2.18 -3.36
C ASN A 194 2.38 -3.40 -4.30
N GLY A 195 1.28 -3.71 -4.96
CA GLY A 195 1.15 -4.85 -5.86
C GLY A 195 -0.30 -5.28 -5.99
N THR A 196 -0.56 -6.18 -6.91
CA THR A 196 -1.90 -6.69 -7.20
C THR A 196 -1.89 -8.21 -7.27
N TRP A 197 -3.06 -8.84 -6.99
CA TRP A 197 -3.29 -10.28 -7.08
C TRP A 197 -4.23 -10.66 -8.24
N ASP A 198 -4.55 -9.71 -9.12
CA ASP A 198 -5.56 -9.89 -10.18
C ASP A 198 -5.06 -10.60 -11.44
N ARG A 199 -3.80 -11.02 -11.49
CA ARG A 199 -3.19 -11.65 -12.67
C ARG A 199 -3.45 -13.15 -12.75
N GLY A 200 -4.72 -13.51 -12.87
CA GLY A 200 -5.09 -14.88 -13.24
C GLY A 200 -4.77 -15.91 -12.18
N ASP A 201 -4.90 -15.57 -10.90
CA ASP A 201 -4.92 -16.57 -9.85
C ASP A 201 -6.14 -17.47 -10.07
N SER A 202 -5.88 -18.60 -10.73
CA SER A 202 -6.90 -19.59 -11.07
C SER A 202 -7.47 -20.30 -9.83
N ARG A 203 -6.92 -20.05 -8.64
CA ARG A 203 -7.32 -20.69 -7.38
C ARG A 203 -8.42 -19.92 -6.65
N GLY A 204 -8.85 -18.77 -7.18
CA GLY A 204 -10.05 -18.08 -6.71
C GLY A 204 -9.91 -17.30 -5.40
N GLU A 205 -8.74 -17.30 -4.76
CA GLU A 205 -8.47 -16.47 -3.58
C GLU A 205 -7.52 -15.34 -3.95
N SER A 206 -8.00 -14.10 -3.81
CA SER A 206 -7.19 -12.90 -4.04
C SER A 206 -6.78 -12.26 -2.72
N GLY A 207 -5.50 -11.94 -2.59
CA GLY A 207 -4.99 -11.18 -1.44
C GLY A 207 -5.61 -9.79 -1.31
N GLU A 208 -6.11 -9.24 -2.41
CA GLU A 208 -6.73 -7.90 -2.46
C GLU A 208 -7.95 -7.76 -1.54
N ARG A 209 -8.67 -8.85 -1.25
CA ARG A 209 -9.82 -8.84 -0.32
C ARG A 209 -9.44 -8.56 1.14
N TYR A 210 -8.17 -8.73 1.50
CA TYR A 210 -7.68 -8.60 2.87
C TYR A 210 -6.97 -7.27 3.14
N VAL A 211 -6.84 -6.41 2.12
CA VAL A 211 -6.23 -5.08 2.23
C VAL A 211 -7.28 -3.99 2.02
N ASP A 212 -7.02 -2.80 2.57
CA ASP A 212 -7.91 -1.64 2.40
C ASP A 212 -7.63 -0.88 1.11
N GLY A 213 -6.48 -1.15 0.51
CA GLY A 213 -6.09 -0.46 -0.71
C GLY A 213 -4.84 -1.02 -1.35
N ILE A 214 -4.60 -0.49 -2.54
CA ILE A 214 -3.41 -0.77 -3.35
C ILE A 214 -2.71 0.52 -3.75
N MET A 215 -1.42 0.40 -4.09
CA MET A 215 -0.68 1.46 -4.75
C MET A 215 -0.39 1.08 -6.20
N LEU A 216 -0.55 2.06 -7.10
CA LEU A 216 -0.05 2.02 -8.46
C LEU A 216 1.16 2.95 -8.54
N GLU A 217 2.35 2.37 -8.64
CA GLU A 217 3.60 3.12 -8.68
C GLU A 217 3.98 3.40 -10.13
N HIS A 218 4.13 4.67 -10.47
CA HIS A 218 4.45 5.16 -11.81
C HIS A 218 3.59 4.54 -12.94
N PRO A 219 2.27 4.44 -12.76
CA PRO A 219 1.42 3.86 -13.78
C PRO A 219 1.43 4.76 -15.01
N LYS A 220 1.36 4.15 -16.19
CA LYS A 220 1.31 4.91 -17.45
C LYS A 220 -0.06 5.56 -17.64
N LEU A 221 -0.11 6.88 -17.63
CA LEU A 221 -1.33 7.65 -17.92
C LEU A 221 -1.84 7.33 -19.35
N GLY A 222 -3.15 7.22 -19.52
CA GLY A 222 -3.79 6.79 -20.78
C GLY A 222 -3.69 5.28 -21.07
N SER A 223 -3.08 4.51 -20.18
CA SER A 223 -3.10 3.06 -20.24
C SER A 223 -4.42 2.53 -19.67
N LYS A 224 -5.28 1.99 -20.53
CA LYS A 224 -6.54 1.35 -20.11
C LYS A 224 -6.33 0.29 -19.02
N TYR A 225 -5.21 -0.42 -19.07
CA TYR A 225 -4.86 -1.40 -18.05
C TYR A 225 -4.76 -0.77 -16.67
N HIS A 226 -3.93 0.29 -16.51
CA HIS A 226 -3.73 0.94 -15.21
C HIS A 226 -4.97 1.69 -14.71
N GLU A 227 -5.71 2.33 -15.62
CA GLU A 227 -6.96 3.02 -15.29
C GLU A 227 -8.05 2.03 -14.86
N ASN A 228 -8.14 0.88 -15.53
CA ASN A 228 -9.05 -0.18 -15.15
C ASN A 228 -8.66 -0.80 -13.78
N GLN A 229 -7.37 -0.91 -13.47
CA GLN A 229 -6.93 -1.37 -12.14
C GLN A 229 -7.45 -0.47 -11.03
N ALA A 230 -7.31 0.85 -11.17
CA ALA A 230 -7.84 1.80 -10.19
C ALA A 230 -9.37 1.65 -10.04
N GLY A 231 -10.09 1.57 -11.16
CA GLY A 231 -11.56 1.42 -11.17
C GLY A 231 -12.02 0.10 -10.56
N LYS A 232 -11.36 -1.00 -10.89
CA LYS A 232 -11.66 -2.34 -10.36
C LYS A 232 -11.41 -2.41 -8.86
N SER A 233 -10.25 -1.96 -8.40
CA SER A 233 -9.89 -1.97 -6.98
C SER A 233 -10.89 -1.19 -6.15
N PHE A 234 -11.30 -0.02 -6.61
CA PHE A 234 -12.28 0.80 -5.91
C PHE A 234 -13.71 0.23 -6.00
N GLY A 235 -14.13 -0.16 -7.19
CA GLY A 235 -15.52 -0.60 -7.45
C GLY A 235 -15.78 -2.04 -7.04
N ASP A 236 -15.05 -2.97 -7.62
CA ASP A 236 -15.36 -4.41 -7.51
C ASP A 236 -14.84 -5.01 -6.20
N LEU A 237 -13.67 -4.56 -5.74
CA LEU A 237 -13.04 -5.06 -4.52
C LEU A 237 -13.37 -4.22 -3.28
N GLY A 238 -13.99 -3.06 -3.46
CA GLY A 238 -14.40 -2.19 -2.37
C GLY A 238 -13.24 -1.57 -1.60
N HIS A 239 -12.08 -1.42 -2.26
CA HIS A 239 -10.95 -0.75 -1.65
C HIS A 239 -11.29 0.71 -1.33
N ARG A 240 -10.96 1.13 -0.12
CA ARG A 240 -11.16 2.50 0.34
C ARG A 240 -10.03 3.42 -0.09
N ARG A 241 -8.88 2.85 -0.51
CA ARG A 241 -7.67 3.58 -0.87
C ARG A 241 -7.05 3.00 -2.14
N VAL A 242 -7.02 3.82 -3.17
CA VAL A 242 -6.25 3.55 -4.39
C VAL A 242 -5.25 4.69 -4.54
N LEU A 243 -3.99 4.37 -4.23
CA LEU A 243 -2.89 5.31 -4.19
C LEU A 243 -2.19 5.33 -5.54
N VAL A 244 -1.84 6.49 -6.03
CA VAL A 244 -1.05 6.65 -7.27
C VAL A 244 0.18 7.48 -6.99
N VAL A 245 1.34 6.96 -7.37
CA VAL A 245 2.60 7.72 -7.41
C VAL A 245 2.89 8.10 -8.86
N ALA A 246 2.66 9.36 -9.19
CA ALA A 246 2.86 9.92 -10.52
C ALA A 246 4.29 10.46 -10.71
N ARG A 247 4.73 10.58 -11.97
CA ARG A 247 6.09 11.06 -12.32
C ARG A 247 6.24 12.57 -12.27
N GLY A 248 5.24 13.30 -11.82
CA GLY A 248 5.29 14.75 -11.69
C GLY A 248 3.94 15.34 -11.36
N PRO A 249 3.88 16.64 -11.04
CA PRO A 249 2.65 17.27 -10.55
C PRO A 249 1.52 17.29 -11.59
N ASP A 250 1.84 17.44 -12.86
CA ASP A 250 0.80 17.46 -13.92
C ASP A 250 0.22 16.06 -14.17
N GLU A 251 1.07 15.03 -14.12
CA GLU A 251 0.61 13.63 -14.18
C GLU A 251 -0.23 13.29 -12.94
N ALA A 252 0.15 13.75 -11.74
CA ALA A 252 -0.63 13.57 -10.52
C ALA A 252 -2.03 14.23 -10.63
N LYS A 253 -2.11 15.45 -11.16
CA LYS A 253 -3.40 16.14 -11.41
C LYS A 253 -4.25 15.40 -12.44
N ALA A 254 -3.63 14.75 -13.44
CA ALA A 254 -4.34 13.96 -14.41
C ALA A 254 -4.88 12.66 -13.79
N TRP A 255 -4.06 11.95 -12.99
CA TRP A 255 -4.49 10.77 -12.24
C TRP A 255 -5.61 11.08 -11.24
N ALA A 256 -5.61 12.26 -10.63
CA ALA A 256 -6.67 12.70 -9.75
C ALA A 256 -8.06 12.80 -10.41
N LYS A 257 -8.14 12.74 -11.73
CA LYS A 257 -9.40 12.72 -12.49
C LYS A 257 -9.85 11.31 -12.87
N ILE A 258 -9.01 10.31 -12.62
CA ILE A 258 -9.32 8.91 -12.95
C ILE A 258 -10.22 8.32 -11.87
N LYS A 259 -11.32 7.72 -12.31
CA LYS A 259 -12.29 7.10 -11.40
C LYS A 259 -11.62 6.01 -10.55
N GLY A 260 -11.87 6.06 -9.24
CA GLY A 260 -11.37 5.10 -8.27
C GLY A 260 -10.06 5.52 -7.61
N VAL A 261 -9.31 6.46 -8.16
CA VAL A 261 -8.13 7.01 -7.47
C VAL A 261 -8.58 7.84 -6.27
N THR A 262 -7.95 7.61 -5.11
CA THR A 262 -8.29 8.31 -3.86
C THR A 262 -7.17 9.22 -3.37
N HIS A 263 -5.92 8.86 -3.65
CA HIS A 263 -4.76 9.67 -3.25
C HIS A 263 -3.72 9.70 -4.36
N VAL A 264 -3.06 10.84 -4.52
CA VAL A 264 -2.00 11.01 -5.51
C VAL A 264 -0.76 11.64 -4.87
N SER A 265 0.39 11.12 -5.27
CA SER A 265 1.71 11.69 -4.98
C SER A 265 2.39 12.12 -6.26
N SER A 266 3.24 13.13 -6.17
CA SER A 266 4.09 13.58 -7.28
C SER A 266 5.54 13.30 -6.93
N GLN A 267 6.18 12.37 -7.63
CA GLN A 267 7.57 11.99 -7.37
C GLN A 267 8.37 12.04 -8.67
N THR A 268 9.50 12.74 -8.65
CA THR A 268 10.34 12.94 -9.82
C THR A 268 11.81 12.65 -9.53
N GLY A 269 12.43 11.75 -10.28
CA GLY A 269 13.87 11.50 -10.25
C GLY A 269 14.36 10.54 -9.15
N GLN A 270 15.66 10.33 -9.07
CA GLN A 270 16.31 9.56 -8.00
C GLN A 270 16.24 10.32 -6.68
N GLY A 271 16.08 9.59 -5.56
CA GLY A 271 15.90 10.21 -4.24
C GLY A 271 14.48 10.71 -3.97
N GLN A 272 13.57 10.46 -4.88
CA GLN A 272 12.18 10.95 -4.86
C GLN A 272 11.33 10.50 -3.67
N TYR A 273 11.76 9.48 -2.93
CA TYR A 273 11.07 9.00 -1.73
C TYR A 273 11.77 9.42 -0.42
N GLU A 274 12.76 10.32 -0.49
CA GLU A 274 13.48 10.77 0.71
C GLU A 274 12.56 11.54 1.64
N HIS A 275 11.82 12.50 1.09
CA HIS A 275 10.81 13.31 1.78
C HIS A 275 9.66 13.66 0.83
N PRO A 276 8.47 14.02 1.35
CA PRO A 276 7.33 14.38 0.53
C PRO A 276 7.62 15.63 -0.33
N THR A 277 7.10 15.61 -1.54
CA THR A 277 7.01 16.83 -2.37
C THR A 277 5.90 17.77 -1.86
N GLU A 278 5.77 18.95 -2.45
CA GLU A 278 4.57 19.78 -2.28
C GLU A 278 3.33 18.98 -2.70
N PRO A 279 2.20 19.12 -1.97
CA PRO A 279 0.96 18.46 -2.32
C PRO A 279 0.54 18.78 -3.76
N PRO A 280 0.42 17.77 -4.65
CA PRO A 280 0.13 18.00 -6.07
C PRO A 280 -1.32 18.38 -6.35
N VAL A 281 -2.21 18.14 -5.39
CA VAL A 281 -3.63 18.49 -5.42
C VAL A 281 -4.03 19.10 -4.08
N PRO A 282 -5.09 19.94 -4.02
CA PRO A 282 -5.58 20.48 -2.76
C PRO A 282 -6.18 19.39 -1.88
N PHE A 283 -6.08 19.56 -0.56
CA PHE A 283 -6.80 18.73 0.40
C PHE A 283 -8.30 18.96 0.26
N GLN A 284 -9.06 17.87 0.23
CA GLN A 284 -10.50 17.93 0.15
C GLN A 284 -11.10 17.64 1.54
N PRO A 285 -12.11 18.39 1.99
CA PRO A 285 -12.75 18.13 3.26
C PRO A 285 -13.41 16.74 3.25
N LEU A 286 -13.35 16.05 4.38
CA LEU A 286 -14.18 14.87 4.62
C LEU A 286 -15.64 15.32 4.55
N HIS A 287 -16.32 15.04 3.44
CA HIS A 287 -17.77 15.13 3.44
C HIS A 287 -18.30 14.03 4.36
N ASP A 288 -19.07 14.45 5.37
CA ASP A 288 -19.70 13.54 6.34
C ASP A 288 -20.31 12.32 5.66
N ARG A 289 -19.68 11.16 5.83
CA ARG A 289 -20.21 9.85 5.36
C ARG A 289 -21.40 9.35 6.19
N LYS A 290 -21.97 10.21 7.08
CA LYS A 290 -23.03 9.81 8.01
C LYS A 290 -24.43 9.66 7.41
N SER A 291 -24.63 9.89 6.10
CA SER A 291 -25.98 9.87 5.53
C SER A 291 -26.32 8.67 4.60
N ALA A 292 -25.42 7.70 4.42
CA ALA A 292 -25.67 6.60 3.48
C ALA A 292 -26.02 5.25 4.14
N SER A 293 -26.11 5.15 5.47
CA SER A 293 -26.39 3.88 6.15
C SER A 293 -27.75 3.78 6.83
N SER A 294 -28.71 4.64 6.46
CA SER A 294 -30.08 4.53 6.95
C SER A 294 -31.09 4.71 5.83
N LYS A 295 -31.21 3.70 4.99
CA LYS A 295 -32.49 3.36 4.31
C LYS A 295 -32.44 1.92 3.80
#